data_23df44491d6c5115be956035d10359bd
#
_entry.id   23df44491d6c5115be956035d10359bd
#
_cell.length_a   1.000
_cell.length_b   1.000
_cell.length_c   1.000
_cell.angle_alpha   90.00
_cell.angle_beta   90.00
_cell.angle_gamma   90.00
#
_symmetry.space_group_name_H-M   'P 1'
#
loop_
_entity.id
_entity.type
_entity.pdbx_description
1 polymer ?
#
loop_
_entity_poly.entity_id
_entity_poly.type
_entity_poly.pdbx_seq_one_letter_code
_entity_poly.pdbx_strand_id
1 'polypeptide(L)'
;MHIQLSLMKGRILFMIKLSNASDKPIYEQINEQIKQAILSGTLLPGDALPSIRMLAKELKISVMTTKRAYSDLERDGFIETVAGKGSFVAQRNQDFLKDA
;
A
#
# COMPACT_ATOMS: atom_id res chain seq x y z
N MET A 1 -19.76 2.22 -10.74
CA MET A 1 -18.40 1.80 -11.15
C MET A 1 -17.34 2.67 -10.57
N HIS A 2 -17.41 3.97 -10.82
CA HIS A 2 -16.44 4.89 -10.21
C HIS A 2 -16.47 4.85 -8.70
N ILE A 3 -17.66 4.62 -8.16
CA ILE A 3 -17.85 4.58 -6.72
C ILE A 3 -17.06 3.44 -6.10
N GLN A 4 -17.01 2.29 -6.78
CA GLN A 4 -16.28 1.15 -6.26
C GLN A 4 -14.78 1.39 -6.17
N LEU A 5 -14.20 2.02 -7.21
CA LEU A 5 -12.78 2.35 -7.18
C LEU A 5 -12.46 3.33 -6.07
N SER A 6 -13.32 4.32 -5.88
CA SER A 6 -13.14 5.27 -4.79
C SER A 6 -13.25 4.59 -3.44
N LEU A 7 -14.17 3.63 -3.31
CA LEU A 7 -14.34 2.90 -2.07
C LEU A 7 -13.12 2.03 -1.76
N MET A 8 -12.51 1.43 -2.79
CA MET A 8 -11.31 0.62 -2.58
C MET A 8 -10.16 1.47 -2.09
N LYS A 9 -9.95 2.62 -2.71
CA LYS A 9 -8.91 3.54 -2.25
C LYS A 9 -9.21 4.05 -0.85
N GLY A 10 -10.47 4.33 -0.58
CA GLY A 10 -10.89 4.75 0.75
C GLY A 10 -10.68 3.67 1.79
N ARG A 11 -10.87 2.40 1.43
CA ARG A 11 -10.62 1.29 2.32
C ARG A 11 -9.19 1.26 2.81
N ILE A 12 -8.24 1.44 1.89
CA ILE A 12 -6.83 1.45 2.26
C ILE A 12 -6.57 2.55 3.27
N LEU A 13 -7.11 3.73 3.03
CA LEU A 13 -6.94 4.86 3.92
C LEU A 13 -7.51 4.58 5.30
N PHE A 14 -8.66 3.89 5.36
CA PHE A 14 -9.27 3.52 6.62
C PHE A 14 -8.53 2.39 7.34
N MET A 15 -7.91 1.50 6.57
CA MET A 15 -7.19 0.37 7.14
C MET A 15 -5.92 0.77 7.85
N ILE A 16 -5.27 1.81 7.36
CA ILE A 16 -3.97 2.20 7.88
C ILE A 16 -4.17 3.01 9.16
N LYS A 17 -3.73 2.45 10.27
CA LYS A 17 -3.80 3.11 11.57
C LYS A 17 -2.40 3.30 12.09
N LEU A 18 -2.03 4.55 12.31
CA LEU A 18 -0.70 4.91 12.76
C LEU A 18 -0.72 5.18 14.25
N SER A 19 0.37 4.81 14.92
CA SER A 19 0.51 5.02 16.35
C SER A 19 1.88 5.61 16.63
N ASN A 20 1.88 6.75 17.32
CA ASN A 20 3.14 7.34 17.79
C ASN A 20 3.67 6.62 19.03
N ALA A 21 2.82 5.81 19.66
CA ALA A 21 3.23 5.05 20.84
C ALA A 21 3.95 3.75 20.47
N SER A 22 3.91 3.37 19.21
CA SER A 22 4.60 2.17 18.73
C SER A 22 6.09 2.41 18.65
N ASP A 23 6.87 1.35 18.86
CA ASP A 23 8.32 1.40 18.68
C ASP A 23 8.71 1.45 17.21
N LYS A 24 7.79 1.11 16.31
CA LYS A 24 8.08 1.05 14.89
C LYS A 24 7.96 2.40 14.23
N PRO A 25 8.89 2.77 13.34
CA PRO A 25 8.77 4.00 12.56
C PRO A 25 7.49 4.00 11.74
N ILE A 26 7.01 5.18 11.42
CA ILE A 26 5.75 5.32 10.67
C ILE A 26 5.80 4.60 9.32
N TYR A 27 6.92 4.71 8.58
CA TYR A 27 7.00 4.05 7.28
C TYR A 27 6.87 2.53 7.41
N GLU A 28 7.38 1.98 8.49
CA GLU A 28 7.29 0.54 8.73
C GLU A 28 5.87 0.12 9.07
N GLN A 29 5.17 0.94 9.83
CA GLN A 29 3.76 0.68 10.13
C GLN A 29 2.91 0.66 8.88
N ILE A 30 3.14 1.59 7.96
CA ILE A 30 2.44 1.62 6.68
C ILE A 30 2.77 0.37 5.87
N ASN A 31 4.05 0.07 5.76
CA ASN A 31 4.55 -1.06 4.99
C ASN A 31 3.92 -2.36 5.45
N GLU A 32 3.92 -2.60 6.76
CA GLU A 32 3.38 -3.85 7.32
C GLU A 32 1.88 -3.98 7.12
N GLN A 33 1.15 -2.89 7.28
CA GLN A 33 -0.30 -2.96 7.12
C GLN A 33 -0.71 -3.21 5.68
N ILE A 34 0.00 -2.63 4.72
CA ILE A 34 -0.27 -2.90 3.31
C ILE A 34 0.11 -4.35 2.98
N LYS A 35 1.24 -4.82 3.48
CA LYS A 35 1.63 -6.22 3.28
C LYS A 35 0.57 -7.18 3.80
N GLN A 36 0.07 -6.92 5.00
CA GLN A 36 -0.96 -7.78 5.58
C GLN A 36 -2.24 -7.76 4.77
N ALA A 37 -2.62 -6.60 4.25
CA ALA A 37 -3.81 -6.49 3.42
C ALA A 37 -3.66 -7.30 2.13
N ILE A 38 -2.47 -7.32 1.57
CA ILE A 38 -2.20 -8.10 0.36
C ILE A 38 -2.21 -9.59 0.68
N LEU A 39 -1.53 -9.98 1.74
CA LEU A 39 -1.43 -11.39 2.11
C LEU A 39 -2.77 -11.98 2.54
N SER A 40 -3.62 -11.18 3.17
CA SER A 40 -4.93 -11.63 3.61
C SER A 40 -5.98 -11.63 2.50
N GLY A 41 -5.65 -11.08 1.34
CA GLY A 41 -6.60 -10.99 0.23
C GLY A 41 -7.53 -9.79 0.29
N THR A 42 -7.34 -8.90 1.27
CA THR A 42 -8.12 -7.67 1.34
C THR A 42 -7.80 -6.78 0.14
N LEU A 43 -6.55 -6.75 -0.25
CA LEU A 43 -6.11 -6.13 -1.49
C LEU A 43 -5.76 -7.23 -2.47
N LEU A 44 -6.27 -7.13 -3.68
CA LEU A 44 -6.08 -8.15 -4.70
C LEU A 44 -5.00 -7.71 -5.70
N PRO A 45 -4.35 -8.67 -6.37
CA PRO A 45 -3.39 -8.34 -7.42
C PRO A 45 -4.02 -7.41 -8.46
N GLY A 46 -3.30 -6.36 -8.80
CA GLY A 46 -3.79 -5.38 -9.76
C GLY A 46 -4.60 -4.25 -9.17
N ASP A 47 -4.96 -4.33 -7.88
CA ASP A 47 -5.69 -3.25 -7.24
C ASP A 47 -4.84 -1.98 -7.19
N ALA A 48 -5.47 -0.85 -7.47
CA ALA A 48 -4.79 0.44 -7.43
C ALA A 48 -4.61 0.89 -5.99
N LEU A 49 -3.44 1.42 -5.70
CA LEU A 49 -3.13 2.02 -4.41
C LEU A 49 -3.23 3.54 -4.54
N PRO A 50 -3.51 4.24 -3.43
CA PRO A 50 -3.47 5.70 -3.47
C PRO A 50 -2.07 6.17 -3.83
N SER A 51 -1.99 7.34 -4.45
CA SER A 51 -0.67 7.92 -4.76
C SER A 51 0.06 8.25 -3.46
N ILE A 52 1.37 8.33 -3.55
CA ILE A 52 2.20 8.68 -2.40
C ILE A 52 1.73 10.00 -1.78
N ARG A 53 1.46 10.99 -2.63
CA ARG A 53 1.02 12.30 -2.14
C ARG A 53 -0.34 12.23 -1.47
N MET A 54 -1.26 11.48 -2.07
CA MET A 54 -2.59 11.35 -1.49
C MET A 54 -2.52 10.65 -0.12
N LEU A 55 -1.79 9.56 -0.03
CA LEU A 55 -1.68 8.84 1.22
C LEU A 55 -1.00 9.69 2.29
N ALA A 56 0.06 10.40 1.92
CA ALA A 56 0.76 11.29 2.85
C ALA A 56 -0.18 12.36 3.37
N LYS A 57 -0.98 12.94 2.49
CA LYS A 57 -1.92 13.99 2.85
C LYS A 57 -2.99 13.45 3.81
N GLU A 58 -3.56 12.31 3.48
CA GLU A 58 -4.64 11.75 4.28
C GLU A 58 -4.17 11.28 5.65
N LEU A 59 -2.97 10.74 5.72
CA LEU A 59 -2.40 10.28 6.99
C LEU A 59 -1.68 11.39 7.75
N LYS A 60 -1.56 12.58 7.14
CA LYS A 60 -0.90 13.73 7.73
C LYS A 60 0.56 13.43 8.10
N ILE A 61 1.25 12.82 7.16
CA ILE A 61 2.67 12.48 7.30
C ILE A 61 3.43 13.02 6.12
N SER A 62 4.76 12.96 6.18
CA SER A 62 5.59 13.48 5.10
C SER A 62 5.52 12.59 3.86
N VAL A 63 5.70 13.22 2.71
CA VAL A 63 5.79 12.50 1.44
C VAL A 63 6.99 11.55 1.46
N MET A 64 8.08 11.96 2.07
CA MET A 64 9.28 11.14 2.17
C MET A 64 9.03 9.84 2.93
N THR A 65 8.32 9.91 4.04
CA THR A 65 7.97 8.75 4.83
C THR A 65 7.11 7.78 4.02
N THR A 66 6.11 8.32 3.32
CA THR A 66 5.22 7.51 2.49
C THR A 66 5.99 6.88 1.33
N LYS A 67 6.87 7.66 0.70
CA LYS A 67 7.69 7.17 -0.39
C LYS A 67 8.56 6.01 0.06
N ARG A 68 9.13 6.11 1.25
CA ARG A 68 9.96 5.04 1.79
C ARG A 68 9.16 3.75 1.97
N ALA A 69 7.94 3.87 2.50
CA ALA A 69 7.07 2.71 2.67
C ALA A 69 6.79 2.03 1.32
N TYR A 70 6.45 2.83 0.31
CA TYR A 70 6.16 2.29 -1.02
C TYR A 70 7.39 1.69 -1.66
N SER A 71 8.55 2.33 -1.50
CA SER A 71 9.79 1.80 -2.05
C SER A 71 10.13 0.44 -1.47
N ASP A 72 9.94 0.28 -0.18
CA ASP A 72 10.19 -1.01 0.48
C ASP A 72 9.21 -2.08 -0.02
N LEU A 73 7.94 -1.70 -0.19
CA LEU A 73 6.95 -2.63 -0.72
C LEU A 73 7.27 -3.06 -2.15
N GLU A 74 7.73 -2.12 -2.96
CA GLU A 74 8.11 -2.40 -4.33
C GLU A 74 9.33 -3.30 -4.40
N ARG A 75 10.35 -3.00 -3.59
CA ARG A 75 11.55 -3.83 -3.54
C ARG A 75 11.22 -5.26 -3.15
N ASP A 76 10.30 -5.42 -2.21
CA ASP A 76 9.92 -6.74 -1.71
C ASP A 76 8.89 -7.45 -2.61
N GLY A 77 8.49 -6.82 -3.71
CA GLY A 77 7.62 -7.44 -4.70
C GLY A 77 6.13 -7.39 -4.40
N PHE A 78 5.72 -6.60 -3.42
CA PHE A 78 4.31 -6.50 -3.06
C PHE A 78 3.54 -5.53 -3.95
N ILE A 79 4.19 -4.50 -4.45
CA ILE A 79 3.53 -3.53 -5.30
C ILE A 79 4.41 -3.24 -6.53
N GLU A 80 3.78 -2.67 -7.55
CA GLU A 80 4.45 -2.24 -8.77
C GLU A 80 4.06 -0.80 -9.05
N THR A 81 5.05 -0.01 -9.49
CA THR A 81 4.81 1.36 -9.92
C THR A 81 4.87 1.41 -11.43
N VAL A 82 3.80 1.94 -12.03
CA VAL A 82 3.72 2.08 -13.48
C VAL A 82 3.75 3.56 -13.81
N ALA A 83 4.77 3.96 -14.58
CA ALA A 83 4.97 5.36 -14.93
C ALA A 83 3.71 5.95 -15.56
N GLY A 84 3.30 7.10 -15.03
CA GLY A 84 2.11 7.78 -15.52
C GLY A 84 0.78 7.21 -15.08
N LYS A 85 0.79 6.06 -14.40
CA LYS A 85 -0.46 5.42 -13.97
C LYS A 85 -0.59 5.24 -12.47
N GLY A 86 0.51 5.09 -11.75
CA GLY A 86 0.49 4.97 -10.30
C GLY A 86 1.02 3.66 -9.80
N SER A 87 0.64 3.34 -8.57
CA SER A 87 1.11 2.13 -7.90
C SER A 87 -0.04 1.13 -7.77
N PHE A 88 0.28 -0.14 -7.93
CA PHE A 88 -0.71 -1.21 -7.94
C PHE A 88 -0.16 -2.40 -7.17
N VAL A 89 -1.08 -3.20 -6.62
CA VAL A 89 -0.69 -4.47 -6.02
C VAL A 89 -0.09 -5.36 -7.10
N ALA A 90 1.09 -5.88 -6.85
CA ALA A 90 1.80 -6.68 -7.84
C ALA A 90 1.12 -8.01 -8.06
N GLN A 91 1.04 -8.43 -9.33
CA GLN A 91 0.47 -9.74 -9.65
C GLN A 91 1.46 -10.87 -9.43
N ARG A 92 2.74 -10.54 -9.47
CA ARG A 92 3.81 -11.50 -9.27
C ARG A 92 3.76 -12.20 -7.93
N ASN A 93 3.26 -11.52 -6.92
CA ASN A 93 3.18 -12.07 -5.57
C ASN A 93 2.36 -13.36 -5.53
N GLN A 94 1.30 -13.42 -6.31
CA GLN A 94 0.47 -14.61 -6.34
C GLN A 94 1.21 -15.81 -6.91
N ASP A 95 1.96 -15.59 -7.98
CA ASP A 95 2.74 -16.65 -8.58
C ASP A 95 3.80 -17.16 -7.63
N PHE A 96 4.46 -16.24 -6.93
CA PHE A 96 5.47 -16.58 -5.96
C PHE A 96 4.87 -17.40 -4.81
N LEU A 97 3.72 -16.99 -4.32
CA LEU A 97 3.06 -17.69 -3.22
C LEU A 97 2.57 -19.07 -3.64
N LYS A 98 2.17 -19.22 -4.90
CA LYS A 98 1.76 -20.53 -5.41
C LYS A 98 2.91 -21.51 -5.45
N ASP A 99 4.08 -21.03 -5.78
CA ASP A 99 5.27 -21.89 -5.90
C ASP A 99 5.81 -22.29 -4.52
N ALA A 100 5.49 -21.50 -3.53
CA ALA A 100 5.89 -21.83 -2.19
C ALA A 100 5.01 -22.91 -1.59
#